data_f3e69785cd4b670004ef02147189cef3
#
_entry.id   f3e69785cd4b670004ef02147189cef3
#
_cell.length_a   1.000
_cell.length_b   1.000
_cell.length_c   1.000
_cell.angle_alpha   90.00
_cell.angle_beta   90.00
_cell.angle_gamma   90.00
#
_symmetry.space_group_name_H-M   'P 1'
#
loop_
_entity.id
_entity.type
_entity.pdbx_description
1 polymer ?
#
loop_
_entity_poly.entity_id
_entity_poly.type
_entity_poly.pdbx_seq_one_letter_code
_entity_poly.pdbx_strand_id
1 'polypeptide(L)'
;MVEIMDKKIKVAIIGLDTSHSTAFPGLMVDPETNPDFKIDTLQPTRCLRFDTPFQSTEGLDKRQAYLEKIGVEVGTDFDWAIEGCDAIMLEINDPAFHLEYFEKCAALGKPIYLDKPVAGNVADTKKIYEIAKKYNVRFFSASSLRFDIDLEETLENNDIDVKSAVIWGPVGVAAAGSSIVWYGVHTFEMLERIMGIGAESVTVVNDEKGHICTVAYPDGRRGIVELTRKAYRYGALLRDDAANEIMIRVGGRVPFYARLIKHIDSFFRGDDSAGVPLDESMEIMKMLEAADISSTTGKTVFLKDL
;
A
#
# COMPACT_ATOMS: atom_id res chain seq x y z
N MET A 1 -16.28 -29.31 -6.20
CA MET A 1 -16.04 -27.87 -5.87
C MET A 1 -15.88 -27.58 -4.38
N VAL A 2 -15.91 -28.57 -3.49
CA VAL A 2 -15.80 -28.40 -2.01
C VAL A 2 -14.36 -28.62 -1.50
N GLU A 3 -13.51 -29.34 -2.23
CA GLU A 3 -12.14 -29.69 -1.76
C GLU A 3 -11.06 -28.58 -1.92
N ILE A 4 -11.37 -27.46 -2.61
CA ILE A 4 -10.37 -26.40 -2.85
C ILE A 4 -10.38 -25.34 -1.72
N MET A 5 -11.42 -25.30 -0.88
CA MET A 5 -11.54 -24.29 0.18
C MET A 5 -10.77 -24.60 1.47
N ASP A 6 -10.33 -25.85 1.69
CA ASP A 6 -9.69 -26.27 2.94
C ASP A 6 -8.15 -26.18 2.96
N LYS A 7 -7.51 -25.97 1.79
CA LYS A 7 -6.04 -25.88 1.75
C LYS A 7 -5.58 -24.45 2.07
N LYS A 8 -4.84 -24.31 3.16
CA LYS A 8 -4.16 -23.04 3.48
C LYS A 8 -3.13 -22.69 2.40
N ILE A 9 -3.10 -21.43 2.00
CA ILE A 9 -2.09 -20.89 1.09
C ILE A 9 -0.82 -20.62 1.90
N LYS A 10 0.28 -21.24 1.53
CA LYS A 10 1.59 -21.02 2.13
C LYS A 10 2.19 -19.72 1.61
N VAL A 11 2.49 -18.78 2.51
CA VAL A 11 2.97 -17.45 2.17
C VAL A 11 4.42 -17.28 2.61
N ALA A 12 5.31 -16.96 1.68
CA ALA A 12 6.64 -16.45 1.97
C ALA A 12 6.59 -14.94 2.20
N ILE A 13 7.34 -14.46 3.21
CA ILE A 13 7.45 -13.04 3.52
C ILE A 13 8.86 -12.59 3.16
N ILE A 14 8.98 -11.55 2.34
CA ILE A 14 10.25 -11.00 1.89
C ILE A 14 10.40 -9.60 2.46
N GLY A 15 11.30 -9.45 3.43
CA GLY A 15 11.54 -8.20 4.18
C GLY A 15 11.01 -8.27 5.61
N LEU A 16 11.69 -7.56 6.52
CA LEU A 16 11.36 -7.50 7.96
C LEU A 16 11.47 -6.07 8.51
N ASP A 17 11.68 -5.08 7.66
CA ASP A 17 11.91 -3.69 8.06
C ASP A 17 10.63 -2.86 8.19
N THR A 18 9.47 -3.39 7.79
CA THR A 18 8.14 -2.77 7.98
C THR A 18 7.35 -3.39 9.14
N SER A 19 6.40 -2.66 9.70
CA SER A 19 5.44 -3.22 10.67
C SER A 19 4.50 -4.26 10.04
N HIS A 20 4.32 -4.24 8.73
CA HIS A 20 3.47 -5.17 8.00
C HIS A 20 4.01 -6.60 8.08
N SER A 21 5.34 -6.78 8.02
CA SER A 21 6.01 -8.08 8.13
C SER A 21 5.68 -8.84 9.43
N THR A 22 5.19 -8.17 10.46
CA THR A 22 4.75 -8.78 11.72
C THR A 22 3.25 -8.72 11.91
N ALA A 23 2.60 -7.62 11.49
CA ALA A 23 1.17 -7.44 11.67
C ALA A 23 0.33 -8.43 10.85
N PHE A 24 0.68 -8.66 9.58
CA PHE A 24 -0.04 -9.62 8.75
C PHE A 24 0.12 -11.07 9.23
N PRO A 25 1.34 -11.59 9.51
CA PRO A 25 1.47 -12.90 10.13
C PRO A 25 0.74 -13.03 11.45
N GLY A 26 0.71 -11.97 12.27
CA GLY A 26 -0.08 -11.93 13.49
C GLY A 26 -1.58 -12.18 13.23
N LEU A 27 -2.15 -11.54 12.21
CA LEU A 27 -3.54 -11.77 11.81
C LEU A 27 -3.80 -13.18 11.26
N MET A 28 -2.77 -13.87 10.78
CA MET A 28 -2.89 -15.22 10.22
C MET A 28 -2.78 -16.31 11.30
N VAL A 29 -1.79 -16.22 12.20
CA VAL A 29 -1.41 -17.36 13.06
C VAL A 29 -1.26 -17.03 14.53
N ASP A 30 -1.18 -15.78 14.97
CA ASP A 30 -1.05 -15.45 16.39
C ASP A 30 -2.33 -15.86 17.14
N PRO A 31 -2.23 -16.73 18.17
CA PRO A 31 -3.38 -17.16 18.97
C PRO A 31 -4.01 -15.99 19.76
N GLU A 32 -3.28 -14.91 20.01
CA GLU A 32 -3.77 -13.74 20.74
C GLU A 32 -4.56 -12.78 19.84
N THR A 33 -4.57 -13.00 18.52
CA THR A 33 -5.36 -12.17 17.58
C THR A 33 -6.85 -12.36 17.81
N ASN A 34 -7.59 -11.23 17.83
CA ASN A 34 -9.05 -11.26 17.93
C ASN A 34 -9.63 -12.11 16.77
N PRO A 35 -10.45 -13.14 17.08
CA PRO A 35 -11.02 -14.03 16.06
C PRO A 35 -11.78 -13.32 14.94
N ASP A 36 -12.41 -12.16 15.22
CA ASP A 36 -13.16 -11.39 14.22
C ASP A 36 -12.29 -10.82 13.10
N PHE A 37 -10.98 -10.70 13.36
CA PHE A 37 -10.00 -10.14 12.43
C PHE A 37 -9.02 -11.17 11.88
N LYS A 38 -9.08 -12.40 12.38
CA LYS A 38 -8.16 -13.48 12.01
C LYS A 38 -8.44 -13.99 10.60
N ILE A 39 -7.37 -14.31 9.87
CA ILE A 39 -7.40 -14.99 8.58
C ILE A 39 -6.68 -16.33 8.75
N ASP A 40 -7.42 -17.42 8.82
CA ASP A 40 -6.89 -18.77 9.03
C ASP A 40 -6.63 -19.55 7.73
N THR A 41 -6.95 -18.93 6.61
CA THR A 41 -6.77 -19.45 5.24
C THR A 41 -5.38 -19.23 4.66
N LEU A 42 -4.61 -18.30 5.23
CA LEU A 42 -3.22 -18.04 4.90
C LEU A 42 -2.30 -18.64 5.97
N GLN A 43 -1.15 -19.18 5.54
CA GLN A 43 -0.15 -19.76 6.41
C GLN A 43 1.22 -19.14 6.11
N PRO A 44 1.68 -18.16 6.90
CA PRO A 44 3.03 -17.64 6.77
C PRO A 44 4.02 -18.77 7.12
N THR A 45 5.01 -19.00 6.25
CA THR A 45 5.96 -20.10 6.41
C THR A 45 7.31 -19.60 6.88
N ARG A 46 7.90 -18.71 6.09
CA ARG A 46 9.26 -18.21 6.31
C ARG A 46 9.32 -16.73 6.00
N CYS A 47 10.23 -16.02 6.66
CA CYS A 47 10.49 -14.60 6.42
C CYS A 47 11.98 -14.41 6.07
N LEU A 48 12.23 -13.71 4.95
CA LEU A 48 13.55 -13.23 4.59
C LEU A 48 13.89 -11.95 5.35
N ARG A 49 14.98 -11.97 6.13
CA ARG A 49 15.53 -10.81 6.82
C ARG A 49 16.76 -10.28 6.10
N PHE A 50 16.83 -8.98 5.92
CA PHE A 50 18.01 -8.22 5.49
C PHE A 50 17.95 -6.81 6.03
N ASP A 51 19.09 -6.10 5.99
CA ASP A 51 19.20 -4.75 6.52
C ASP A 51 18.72 -3.72 5.50
N THR A 52 18.00 -2.70 5.98
CA THR A 52 17.63 -1.50 5.22
C THR A 52 17.83 -0.25 6.09
N PRO A 53 17.86 0.95 5.54
CA PRO A 53 17.90 2.19 6.34
C PRO A 53 16.68 2.40 7.24
N PHE A 54 15.57 1.69 6.99
CA PHE A 54 14.29 1.92 7.66
C PHE A 54 14.14 1.20 9.00
N GLN A 55 15.07 0.28 9.33
CA GLN A 55 15.00 -0.43 10.61
C GLN A 55 16.39 -0.71 11.19
N SER A 56 16.53 -0.51 12.48
CA SER A 56 17.76 -0.89 13.19
C SER A 56 17.88 -2.41 13.37
N THR A 57 19.10 -2.91 13.54
CA THR A 57 19.35 -4.34 13.84
C THR A 57 18.55 -4.80 15.07
N GLU A 58 18.51 -3.99 16.14
CA GLU A 58 17.71 -4.30 17.34
C GLU A 58 16.21 -4.37 17.03
N GLY A 59 15.71 -3.51 16.14
CA GLY A 59 14.32 -3.55 15.69
C GLY A 59 14.01 -4.79 14.86
N LEU A 60 14.93 -5.21 13.98
CA LEU A 60 14.84 -6.45 13.24
C LEU A 60 14.87 -7.67 14.19
N ASP A 61 15.73 -7.68 15.21
CA ASP A 61 15.81 -8.76 16.20
C ASP A 61 14.50 -8.91 16.98
N LYS A 62 13.88 -7.81 17.38
CA LYS A 62 12.56 -7.82 18.07
C LYS A 62 11.45 -8.39 17.17
N ARG A 63 11.44 -8.03 15.91
CA ARG A 63 10.47 -8.53 14.94
C ARG A 63 10.68 -10.01 14.64
N GLN A 64 11.92 -10.43 14.47
CA GLN A 64 12.28 -11.83 14.30
C GLN A 64 11.81 -12.67 15.51
N ALA A 65 12.13 -12.25 16.73
CA ALA A 65 11.71 -12.95 17.95
C ALA A 65 10.18 -13.08 18.05
N TYR A 66 9.43 -12.05 17.60
CA TYR A 66 7.98 -12.13 17.52
C TYR A 66 7.51 -13.15 16.49
N LEU A 67 8.05 -13.13 15.26
CA LEU A 67 7.69 -14.08 14.22
C LEU A 67 7.97 -15.53 14.62
N GLU A 68 9.15 -15.79 15.20
CA GLU A 68 9.53 -17.12 15.69
C GLU A 68 8.60 -17.58 16.83
N LYS A 69 8.18 -16.68 17.73
CA LYS A 69 7.19 -16.97 18.80
C LYS A 69 5.87 -17.48 18.23
N ILE A 70 5.41 -16.92 17.10
CA ILE A 70 4.15 -17.32 16.46
C ILE A 70 4.33 -18.42 15.39
N GLY A 71 5.54 -19.02 15.29
CA GLY A 71 5.81 -20.17 14.44
C GLY A 71 6.22 -19.86 13.01
N VAL A 72 6.69 -18.63 12.73
CA VAL A 72 7.24 -18.23 11.43
C VAL A 72 8.75 -18.20 11.51
N GLU A 73 9.43 -19.03 10.72
CA GLU A 73 10.89 -19.10 10.70
C GLU A 73 11.47 -17.86 9.99
N VAL A 74 12.60 -17.34 10.49
CA VAL A 74 13.29 -16.18 9.92
C VAL A 74 14.71 -16.54 9.51
N GLY A 75 15.10 -16.19 8.28
CA GLY A 75 16.43 -16.47 7.76
C GLY A 75 16.91 -15.36 6.81
N THR A 76 18.14 -15.51 6.31
CA THR A 76 18.80 -14.52 5.43
C THR A 76 19.06 -15.03 4.02
N ASP A 77 18.66 -16.27 3.72
CA ASP A 77 18.79 -16.88 2.41
C ASP A 77 17.46 -16.78 1.65
N PHE A 78 17.50 -16.22 0.44
CA PHE A 78 16.30 -15.99 -0.37
C PHE A 78 15.66 -17.29 -0.85
N ASP A 79 16.46 -18.22 -1.35
CA ASP A 79 15.96 -19.49 -1.90
C ASP A 79 15.29 -20.33 -0.80
N TRP A 80 15.88 -20.32 0.39
CA TRP A 80 15.28 -20.95 1.56
C TRP A 80 13.94 -20.28 1.93
N ALA A 81 13.87 -18.94 1.91
CA ALA A 81 12.65 -18.21 2.32
C ALA A 81 11.45 -18.50 1.43
N ILE A 82 11.67 -18.70 0.13
CA ILE A 82 10.61 -18.94 -0.88
C ILE A 82 10.29 -20.41 -1.08
N GLU A 83 11.04 -21.34 -0.48
CA GLU A 83 10.89 -22.78 -0.72
C GLU A 83 9.48 -23.27 -0.35
N GLY A 84 8.77 -23.83 -1.32
CA GLY A 84 7.45 -24.45 -1.11
C GLY A 84 6.31 -23.46 -0.85
N CYS A 85 6.48 -22.15 -1.07
CA CYS A 85 5.40 -21.17 -0.96
C CYS A 85 4.40 -21.30 -2.12
N ASP A 86 3.15 -20.94 -1.87
CA ASP A 86 2.08 -20.82 -2.88
C ASP A 86 1.90 -19.36 -3.32
N ALA A 87 2.25 -18.39 -2.46
CA ALA A 87 2.14 -16.95 -2.69
C ALA A 87 3.26 -16.19 -1.95
N ILE A 88 3.48 -14.93 -2.31
CA ILE A 88 4.55 -14.09 -1.76
C ILE A 88 3.97 -12.76 -1.26
N MET A 89 4.36 -12.37 -0.05
CA MET A 89 4.19 -11.02 0.47
C MET A 89 5.56 -10.34 0.49
N LEU A 90 5.74 -9.34 -0.39
CA LEU A 90 6.96 -8.56 -0.47
C LEU A 90 6.80 -7.34 0.43
N GLU A 91 7.25 -7.49 1.69
CA GLU A 91 7.03 -6.56 2.79
C GLU A 91 8.32 -5.80 3.10
N ILE A 92 8.72 -4.92 2.20
CA ILE A 92 9.92 -4.10 2.32
C ILE A 92 9.50 -2.64 2.51
N ASN A 93 9.97 -2.00 3.57
CA ASN A 93 9.62 -0.62 3.87
C ASN A 93 10.36 0.39 2.98
N ASP A 94 11.57 0.04 2.52
CA ASP A 94 12.33 0.85 1.58
C ASP A 94 11.95 0.53 0.14
N PRO A 95 11.19 1.41 -0.55
CA PRO A 95 10.73 1.14 -1.90
C PRO A 95 11.87 1.07 -2.94
N ALA A 96 13.08 1.46 -2.59
CA ALA A 96 14.24 1.32 -3.47
C ALA A 96 14.62 -0.15 -3.71
N PHE A 97 14.27 -1.06 -2.79
CA PHE A 97 14.52 -2.50 -2.94
C PHE A 97 13.38 -3.25 -3.66
N HIS A 98 12.24 -2.61 -3.90
CA HIS A 98 11.06 -3.29 -4.47
C HIS A 98 11.36 -3.88 -5.85
N LEU A 99 11.99 -3.13 -6.76
CA LEU A 99 12.30 -3.61 -8.11
C LEU A 99 13.19 -4.86 -8.09
N GLU A 100 14.26 -4.87 -7.31
CA GLU A 100 15.20 -5.99 -7.22
C GLU A 100 14.50 -7.26 -6.71
N TYR A 101 13.80 -7.14 -5.59
CA TYR A 101 13.14 -8.30 -4.98
C TYR A 101 11.90 -8.73 -5.76
N PHE A 102 11.19 -7.79 -6.39
CA PHE A 102 10.08 -8.13 -7.26
C PHE A 102 10.53 -8.97 -8.46
N GLU A 103 11.66 -8.64 -9.09
CA GLU A 103 12.20 -9.44 -10.20
C GLU A 103 12.53 -10.87 -9.78
N LYS A 104 13.18 -11.04 -8.62
CA LYS A 104 13.47 -12.36 -8.03
C LYS A 104 12.19 -13.16 -7.77
N CYS A 105 11.18 -12.52 -7.16
CA CYS A 105 9.90 -13.15 -6.83
C CYS A 105 9.06 -13.46 -8.08
N ALA A 106 9.01 -12.56 -9.06
CA ALA A 106 8.25 -12.73 -10.29
C ALA A 106 8.68 -13.96 -11.10
N ALA A 107 9.98 -14.29 -11.08
CA ALA A 107 10.52 -15.47 -11.74
C ALA A 107 9.91 -16.79 -11.24
N LEU A 108 9.28 -16.80 -10.07
CA LEU A 108 8.62 -17.98 -9.48
C LEU A 108 7.20 -18.20 -10.02
N GLY A 109 6.60 -17.23 -10.72
CA GLY A 109 5.24 -17.31 -11.27
C GLY A 109 4.13 -17.42 -10.21
N LYS A 110 4.42 -17.02 -8.96
CA LYS A 110 3.44 -17.03 -7.85
C LYS A 110 2.78 -15.67 -7.73
N PRO A 111 1.52 -15.57 -7.23
CA PRO A 111 0.91 -14.27 -6.96
C PRO A 111 1.68 -13.53 -5.88
N ILE A 112 1.79 -12.20 -6.06
CA ILE A 112 2.57 -11.33 -5.19
C ILE A 112 1.68 -10.23 -4.63
N TYR A 113 1.67 -10.04 -3.31
CA TYR A 113 1.32 -8.77 -2.71
C TYR A 113 2.62 -7.96 -2.52
N LEU A 114 2.66 -6.77 -3.07
CA LEU A 114 3.80 -5.85 -2.96
C LEU A 114 3.41 -4.71 -2.01
N ASP A 115 4.18 -4.53 -0.94
CA ASP A 115 3.92 -3.42 -0.01
C ASP A 115 3.97 -2.06 -0.73
N LYS A 116 3.25 -1.12 -0.17
CA LYS A 116 3.14 0.25 -0.70
C LYS A 116 4.41 1.08 -0.36
N PRO A 117 4.77 2.04 -1.21
CA PRO A 117 4.31 2.25 -2.59
C PRO A 117 4.88 1.20 -3.54
N VAL A 118 4.36 1.09 -4.77
CA VAL A 118 4.84 0.11 -5.76
C VAL A 118 6.35 0.17 -5.93
N ALA A 119 6.93 1.37 -6.01
CA ALA A 119 8.37 1.63 -6.09
C ALA A 119 8.70 3.01 -5.53
N GLY A 120 9.97 3.38 -5.55
CA GLY A 120 10.43 4.72 -5.16
C GLY A 120 10.16 5.81 -6.21
N ASN A 121 9.81 5.43 -7.44
CA ASN A 121 9.60 6.34 -8.58
C ASN A 121 8.81 5.65 -9.71
N VAL A 122 8.33 6.45 -10.69
CA VAL A 122 7.56 5.97 -11.85
C VAL A 122 8.40 5.09 -12.77
N ALA A 123 9.67 5.38 -12.96
CA ALA A 123 10.53 4.60 -13.85
C ALA A 123 10.70 3.15 -13.37
N ASP A 124 10.88 2.94 -12.07
CA ASP A 124 10.98 1.60 -11.49
C ASP A 124 9.61 0.92 -11.42
N THR A 125 8.53 1.67 -11.21
CA THR A 125 7.15 1.15 -11.33
C THR A 125 6.90 0.59 -12.72
N LYS A 126 7.28 1.30 -13.79
CA LYS A 126 7.16 0.81 -15.18
C LYS A 126 7.94 -0.50 -15.38
N LYS A 127 9.16 -0.60 -14.84
CA LYS A 127 9.96 -1.85 -14.91
C LYS A 127 9.30 -3.00 -14.16
N ILE A 128 8.74 -2.76 -12.98
CA ILE A 128 7.98 -3.77 -12.23
C ILE A 128 6.82 -4.31 -13.08
N TYR A 129 6.09 -3.44 -13.78
CA TYR A 129 4.98 -3.86 -14.66
C TYR A 129 5.46 -4.67 -15.87
N GLU A 130 6.59 -4.27 -16.48
CA GLU A 130 7.22 -5.03 -17.55
C GLU A 130 7.67 -6.42 -17.08
N ILE A 131 8.24 -6.52 -15.89
CA ILE A 131 8.64 -7.79 -15.28
C ILE A 131 7.41 -8.66 -15.00
N ALA A 132 6.35 -8.09 -14.41
CA ALA A 132 5.12 -8.82 -14.16
C ALA A 132 4.53 -9.39 -15.47
N LYS A 133 4.51 -8.60 -16.53
CA LYS A 133 4.08 -9.04 -17.85
C LYS A 133 4.99 -10.13 -18.44
N LYS A 134 6.32 -9.97 -18.34
CA LYS A 134 7.32 -10.93 -18.81
C LYS A 134 7.14 -12.31 -18.19
N TYR A 135 6.92 -12.36 -16.88
CA TYR A 135 6.77 -13.62 -16.13
C TYR A 135 5.31 -14.07 -15.99
N ASN A 136 4.36 -13.31 -16.55
CA ASN A 136 2.91 -13.55 -16.40
C ASN A 136 2.51 -13.72 -14.93
N VAL A 137 3.04 -12.87 -14.05
CA VAL A 137 2.78 -12.92 -12.62
C VAL A 137 1.71 -11.89 -12.25
N ARG A 138 0.75 -12.34 -11.45
CA ARG A 138 -0.29 -11.47 -10.87
C ARG A 138 0.26 -10.80 -9.62
N PHE A 139 0.07 -9.48 -9.51
CA PHE A 139 0.41 -8.75 -8.30
C PHE A 139 -0.50 -7.53 -8.12
N PHE A 140 -0.57 -7.03 -6.89
CA PHE A 140 -1.06 -5.69 -6.59
C PHE A 140 -0.29 -5.08 -5.41
N SER A 141 -0.37 -3.76 -5.29
CA SER A 141 0.15 -2.99 -4.17
C SER A 141 -0.96 -2.06 -3.68
N ALA A 142 -1.09 -1.91 -2.37
CA ALA A 142 -2.09 -1.03 -1.79
C ALA A 142 -1.75 -0.57 -0.37
N SER A 143 -2.17 0.64 -0.06
CA SER A 143 -2.34 1.08 1.33
C SER A 143 -3.59 0.43 1.94
N SER A 144 -3.52 0.04 3.19
CA SER A 144 -4.67 -0.45 3.94
C SER A 144 -5.80 0.57 4.06
N LEU A 145 -5.52 1.87 3.90
CA LEU A 145 -6.51 2.93 3.99
C LEU A 145 -7.46 2.96 2.80
N ARG A 146 -7.03 2.44 1.63
CA ARG A 146 -7.88 2.27 0.46
C ARG A 146 -9.11 1.40 0.75
N PHE A 147 -8.95 0.43 1.64
CA PHE A 147 -9.95 -0.55 2.06
C PHE A 147 -10.54 -0.26 3.44
N ASP A 148 -10.40 0.97 3.94
CA ASP A 148 -11.02 1.34 5.22
C ASP A 148 -12.54 1.26 5.12
N ILE A 149 -13.16 0.66 6.12
CA ILE A 149 -14.60 0.37 6.09
C ILE A 149 -15.45 1.63 6.06
N ASP A 150 -15.01 2.70 6.72
CA ASP A 150 -15.75 3.97 6.73
C ASP A 150 -15.69 4.63 5.34
N LEU A 151 -14.55 4.49 4.64
CA LEU A 151 -14.38 4.96 3.28
C LEU A 151 -15.23 4.14 2.30
N GLU A 152 -15.12 2.81 2.33
CA GLU A 152 -15.87 1.92 1.42
C GLU A 152 -17.38 2.10 1.57
N GLU A 153 -17.91 2.00 2.80
CA GLU A 153 -19.35 2.16 3.05
C GLU A 153 -19.86 3.56 2.66
N THR A 154 -19.03 4.60 2.81
CA THR A 154 -19.42 5.95 2.38
C THR A 154 -19.56 6.02 0.87
N LEU A 155 -18.61 5.46 0.12
CA LEU A 155 -18.65 5.46 -1.34
C LEU A 155 -19.77 4.56 -1.90
N GLU A 156 -20.09 3.45 -1.23
CA GLU A 156 -21.13 2.52 -1.65
C GLU A 156 -22.56 3.02 -1.33
N ASN A 157 -22.75 3.68 -0.18
CA ASN A 157 -24.07 4.05 0.30
C ASN A 157 -24.48 5.49 -0.02
N ASN A 158 -23.61 6.28 -0.64
CA ASN A 158 -23.90 7.66 -1.02
C ASN A 158 -23.69 7.84 -2.53
N ASP A 159 -24.73 8.30 -3.20
CA ASP A 159 -24.71 8.68 -4.62
C ASP A 159 -24.22 10.13 -4.76
N ILE A 160 -22.99 10.39 -4.30
CA ILE A 160 -22.36 11.71 -4.43
C ILE A 160 -21.44 11.74 -5.66
N ASP A 161 -21.73 12.64 -6.61
CA ASP A 161 -20.85 12.91 -7.75
C ASP A 161 -19.69 13.82 -7.33
N VAL A 162 -18.64 13.24 -6.77
CA VAL A 162 -17.53 13.98 -6.15
C VAL A 162 -16.82 14.88 -7.15
N LYS A 163 -16.92 16.19 -6.97
CA LYS A 163 -16.25 17.24 -7.77
C LYS A 163 -15.01 17.78 -7.08
N SER A 164 -14.97 17.76 -5.75
CA SER A 164 -13.75 18.06 -5.01
C SER A 164 -13.62 17.19 -3.75
N ALA A 165 -12.38 16.85 -3.41
CA ALA A 165 -12.09 16.14 -2.18
C ALA A 165 -10.89 16.76 -1.47
N VAL A 166 -10.95 16.81 -0.14
CA VAL A 166 -9.81 17.17 0.73
C VAL A 166 -9.48 15.94 1.56
N ILE A 167 -8.27 15.42 1.39
CA ILE A 167 -7.76 14.27 2.13
C ILE A 167 -6.65 14.78 3.07
N TRP A 168 -6.64 14.33 4.31
CA TRP A 168 -5.58 14.67 5.24
C TRP A 168 -5.00 13.44 5.94
N GLY A 169 -3.74 13.53 6.29
CA GLY A 169 -3.05 12.49 7.03
C GLY A 169 -1.63 12.91 7.46
N PRO A 170 -0.97 12.08 8.25
CA PRO A 170 0.40 12.35 8.64
C PRO A 170 1.37 12.19 7.47
N VAL A 171 2.48 12.94 7.55
CA VAL A 171 3.69 12.66 6.79
C VAL A 171 4.82 12.36 7.77
N GLY A 172 5.48 11.23 7.60
CA GLY A 172 6.67 10.85 8.33
C GLY A 172 7.93 11.50 7.73
N VAL A 173 9.05 11.18 8.34
CA VAL A 173 10.38 11.45 7.75
C VAL A 173 10.96 10.11 7.32
N ALA A 174 11.10 9.91 6.00
CA ALA A 174 11.69 8.71 5.46
C ALA A 174 13.17 8.60 5.86
N ALA A 175 13.62 7.41 6.20
CA ALA A 175 15.04 7.16 6.51
C ALA A 175 15.91 7.24 5.25
N ALA A 176 15.31 7.02 4.07
CA ALA A 176 15.91 7.21 2.75
C ALA A 176 14.82 7.58 1.73
N GLY A 177 15.20 8.25 0.65
CA GLY A 177 14.28 8.65 -0.42
C GLY A 177 13.31 9.76 -0.03
N SER A 178 12.19 9.83 -0.73
CA SER A 178 11.14 10.85 -0.53
C SER A 178 10.17 10.48 0.57
N SER A 179 9.96 11.39 1.52
CA SER A 179 8.92 11.25 2.54
C SER A 179 7.51 11.29 1.95
N ILE A 180 7.30 12.05 0.86
CA ILE A 180 6.01 12.13 0.18
C ILE A 180 5.70 10.80 -0.49
N VAL A 181 6.63 10.22 -1.24
CA VAL A 181 6.45 8.92 -1.90
C VAL A 181 6.25 7.82 -0.87
N TRP A 182 7.09 7.77 0.16
CA TRP A 182 7.08 6.70 1.17
C TRP A 182 5.82 6.70 2.05
N TYR A 183 5.37 7.87 2.53
CA TYR A 183 4.27 7.94 3.51
C TYR A 183 3.02 8.64 2.98
N GLY A 184 3.17 9.61 2.05
CA GLY A 184 2.05 10.26 1.39
C GLY A 184 1.20 9.28 0.56
N VAL A 185 1.75 8.13 0.18
CA VAL A 185 1.02 7.07 -0.53
C VAL A 185 -0.33 6.76 0.12
N HIS A 186 -0.43 6.76 1.45
CA HIS A 186 -1.67 6.49 2.16
C HIS A 186 -2.80 7.47 1.80
N THR A 187 -2.47 8.77 1.74
CA THR A 187 -3.46 9.81 1.41
C THR A 187 -3.74 9.91 -0.10
N PHE A 188 -2.74 9.66 -0.94
CA PHE A 188 -2.94 9.63 -2.38
C PHE A 188 -3.74 8.40 -2.84
N GLU A 189 -3.61 7.26 -2.18
CA GLU A 189 -4.48 6.10 -2.38
C GLU A 189 -5.95 6.39 -2.00
N MET A 190 -6.17 7.10 -0.90
CA MET A 190 -7.51 7.55 -0.52
C MET A 190 -8.07 8.53 -1.56
N LEU A 191 -7.24 9.48 -2.04
CA LEU A 191 -7.67 10.43 -3.06
C LEU A 191 -8.10 9.72 -4.35
N GLU A 192 -7.25 8.81 -4.85
CA GLU A 192 -7.54 8.06 -6.07
C GLU A 192 -8.79 7.20 -5.91
N ARG A 193 -8.97 6.52 -4.76
CA ARG A 193 -10.18 5.72 -4.48
C ARG A 193 -11.46 6.56 -4.48
N ILE A 194 -11.38 7.82 -4.03
CA ILE A 194 -12.53 8.76 -3.98
C ILE A 194 -12.80 9.41 -5.33
N MET A 195 -11.74 9.87 -6.01
CA MET A 195 -11.85 10.70 -7.21
C MET A 195 -11.79 9.87 -8.51
N GLY A 196 -11.28 8.63 -8.44
CA GLY A 196 -10.94 7.82 -9.60
C GLY A 196 -9.76 8.38 -10.39
N ILE A 197 -9.36 7.66 -11.43
CA ILE A 197 -8.28 8.04 -12.34
C ILE A 197 -8.62 9.28 -13.15
N GLY A 198 -7.57 9.88 -13.74
CA GLY A 198 -7.69 11.04 -14.65
C GLY A 198 -7.02 12.30 -14.11
N ALA A 199 -6.18 12.20 -13.07
CA ALA A 199 -5.38 13.32 -12.60
C ALA A 199 -4.45 13.86 -13.70
N GLU A 200 -4.41 15.17 -13.88
CA GLU A 200 -3.61 15.83 -14.91
C GLU A 200 -2.28 16.35 -14.35
N SER A 201 -2.32 16.99 -13.18
CA SER A 201 -1.15 17.65 -12.62
C SER A 201 -1.21 17.78 -11.10
N VAL A 202 -0.04 17.95 -10.48
CA VAL A 202 0.10 18.20 -9.06
C VAL A 202 0.92 19.47 -8.82
N THR A 203 0.44 20.30 -7.89
CA THR A 203 1.16 21.47 -7.37
C THR A 203 1.26 21.39 -5.87
N VAL A 204 2.44 21.61 -5.29
CA VAL A 204 2.69 21.51 -3.85
C VAL A 204 3.12 22.85 -3.29
N VAL A 205 2.52 23.22 -2.17
CA VAL A 205 2.97 24.30 -1.30
C VAL A 205 3.47 23.72 0.01
N ASN A 206 4.68 24.08 0.39
CA ASN A 206 5.32 23.63 1.62
C ASN A 206 5.21 24.70 2.70
N ASP A 207 4.99 24.25 3.95
CA ASP A 207 5.13 25.08 5.13
C ASP A 207 5.79 24.31 6.28
N GLU A 208 5.88 24.93 7.46
CA GLU A 208 6.45 24.28 8.66
C GLU A 208 5.64 23.07 9.14
N LYS A 209 4.35 22.99 8.77
CA LYS A 209 3.43 21.92 9.17
C LYS A 209 3.49 20.72 8.23
N GLY A 210 3.93 20.91 6.98
CA GLY A 210 4.00 19.82 6.00
C GLY A 210 3.86 20.27 4.56
N HIS A 211 2.98 19.59 3.82
CA HIS A 211 2.76 19.80 2.41
C HIS A 211 1.27 19.89 2.11
N ILE A 212 0.87 20.85 1.28
CA ILE A 212 -0.47 20.93 0.69
C ILE A 212 -0.31 20.65 -0.80
N CYS A 213 -0.82 19.51 -1.25
CA CYS A 213 -0.77 19.08 -2.63
C CYS A 213 -2.14 19.34 -3.27
N THR A 214 -2.17 20.11 -4.35
CA THR A 214 -3.37 20.30 -5.18
C THR A 214 -3.24 19.42 -6.41
N VAL A 215 -4.21 18.52 -6.61
CA VAL A 215 -4.31 17.65 -7.78
C VAL A 215 -5.42 18.18 -8.67
N ALA A 216 -5.06 18.55 -9.90
CA ALA A 216 -6.00 19.05 -10.90
C ALA A 216 -6.43 17.93 -11.86
N TYR A 217 -7.68 17.97 -12.28
CA TYR A 217 -8.28 17.08 -13.27
C TYR A 217 -8.77 17.91 -14.47
N PRO A 218 -8.65 17.42 -15.73
CA PRO A 218 -9.00 18.19 -16.92
C PRO A 218 -10.50 18.49 -17.03
N ASP A 219 -11.35 17.74 -16.33
CA ASP A 219 -12.79 17.93 -16.25
C ASP A 219 -13.24 18.96 -15.19
N GLY A 220 -12.28 19.61 -14.52
CA GLY A 220 -12.51 20.62 -13.48
C GLY A 220 -12.62 20.08 -12.06
N ARG A 221 -12.59 18.77 -11.86
CA ARG A 221 -12.48 18.19 -10.52
C ARG A 221 -11.16 18.59 -9.85
N ARG A 222 -11.14 18.59 -8.52
CA ARG A 222 -9.96 18.99 -7.75
C ARG A 222 -9.79 18.14 -6.50
N GLY A 223 -8.60 17.52 -6.36
CA GLY A 223 -8.14 16.91 -5.12
C GLY A 223 -7.22 17.84 -4.33
N ILE A 224 -7.32 17.82 -3.01
CA ILE A 224 -6.36 18.43 -2.09
C ILE A 224 -5.88 17.34 -1.16
N VAL A 225 -4.56 17.14 -1.07
CA VAL A 225 -3.94 16.24 -0.10
C VAL A 225 -3.13 17.08 0.88
N GLU A 226 -3.53 17.06 2.14
CA GLU A 226 -2.82 17.70 3.25
C GLU A 226 -1.98 16.66 3.99
N LEU A 227 -0.66 16.75 3.83
CA LEU A 227 0.33 15.91 4.48
C LEU A 227 0.92 16.66 5.67
N THR A 228 0.49 16.32 6.89
CA THR A 228 0.80 17.11 8.07
C THR A 228 1.79 16.41 9.00
N ARG A 229 2.87 17.12 9.37
CA ARG A 229 3.77 16.67 10.43
C ARG A 229 3.04 16.66 11.75
N LYS A 230 3.26 15.59 12.56
CA LYS A 230 2.64 15.40 13.88
C LYS A 230 1.10 15.22 13.86
N ALA A 231 0.49 14.97 12.69
CA ALA A 231 -0.87 14.45 12.61
C ALA A 231 -0.86 12.95 12.90
N TYR A 232 -1.97 12.44 13.45
CA TYR A 232 -2.08 11.02 13.82
C TYR A 232 -3.33 10.36 13.25
N ARG A 233 -4.14 11.10 12.51
CA ARG A 233 -5.41 10.61 11.97
C ARG A 233 -5.55 10.94 10.50
N TYR A 234 -6.19 10.00 9.79
CA TYR A 234 -6.59 10.20 8.41
C TYR A 234 -8.05 10.59 8.32
N GLY A 235 -8.43 11.25 7.25
CA GLY A 235 -9.80 11.56 6.93
C GLY A 235 -9.95 12.17 5.56
N ALA A 236 -11.21 12.36 5.14
CA ALA A 236 -11.57 12.99 3.89
C ALA A 236 -12.82 13.85 4.03
N LEU A 237 -12.92 14.89 3.20
CA LEU A 237 -14.12 15.68 2.98
C LEU A 237 -14.43 15.69 1.48
N LEU A 238 -15.58 15.14 1.12
CA LEU A 238 -16.08 15.03 -0.26
C LEU A 238 -17.11 16.14 -0.50
N ARG A 239 -17.10 16.69 -1.71
CA ARG A 239 -18.07 17.71 -2.15
C ARG A 239 -18.51 17.49 -3.58
N ASP A 240 -19.78 17.78 -3.85
CA ASP A 240 -20.34 17.88 -5.21
C ASP A 240 -20.70 19.33 -5.59
N ASP A 241 -21.23 19.52 -6.81
CA ASP A 241 -21.69 20.84 -7.29
C ASP A 241 -23.08 21.24 -6.73
N ALA A 242 -23.80 20.32 -6.09
CA ALA A 242 -25.08 20.57 -5.43
C ALA A 242 -24.93 21.03 -3.97
N ALA A 243 -23.70 21.31 -3.53
CA ALA A 243 -23.33 21.70 -2.16
C ALA A 243 -23.55 20.58 -1.11
N ASN A 244 -23.57 19.31 -1.53
CA ASN A 244 -23.51 18.20 -0.59
C ASN A 244 -22.07 18.04 -0.08
N GLU A 245 -21.95 17.76 1.22
CA GLU A 245 -20.65 17.51 1.87
C GLU A 245 -20.73 16.23 2.70
N ILE A 246 -19.72 15.36 2.55
CA ILE A 246 -19.57 14.15 3.36
C ILE A 246 -18.18 14.14 3.98
N MET A 247 -18.14 14.06 5.31
CA MET A 247 -16.89 13.93 6.06
C MET A 247 -16.67 12.48 6.48
N ILE A 248 -15.51 11.94 6.16
CA ILE A 248 -15.08 10.58 6.52
C ILE A 248 -13.94 10.67 7.53
N ARG A 249 -14.04 9.90 8.61
CA ARG A 249 -12.95 9.66 9.57
C ARG A 249 -12.52 8.22 9.42
N VAL A 250 -11.26 8.03 9.07
CA VAL A 250 -10.69 6.73 8.73
C VAL A 250 -10.03 6.09 9.94
N GLY A 251 -10.19 4.77 10.11
CA GLY A 251 -9.51 3.96 11.13
C GLY A 251 -10.19 3.89 12.48
N GLY A 252 -11.50 4.09 12.53
CA GLY A 252 -12.26 4.10 13.79
C GLY A 252 -12.86 2.75 14.19
N ARG A 253 -13.31 1.93 13.24
CA ARG A 253 -14.17 0.76 13.50
C ARG A 253 -13.46 -0.58 13.37
N VAL A 254 -12.61 -0.73 12.36
CA VAL A 254 -11.90 -1.98 12.08
C VAL A 254 -10.41 -1.69 11.94
N PRO A 255 -9.53 -2.55 12.49
CA PRO A 255 -8.09 -2.40 12.25
C PRO A 255 -7.77 -2.40 10.75
N PHE A 256 -7.00 -1.40 10.30
CA PHE A 256 -6.66 -1.23 8.88
C PHE A 256 -6.18 -2.51 8.20
N TYR A 257 -5.28 -3.23 8.86
CA TYR A 257 -4.66 -4.43 8.29
C TYR A 257 -5.63 -5.60 8.19
N ALA A 258 -6.66 -5.67 9.05
CA ALA A 258 -7.65 -6.73 8.99
C ALA A 258 -8.52 -6.68 7.72
N ARG A 259 -8.70 -5.49 7.14
CA ARG A 259 -9.37 -5.35 5.84
C ARG A 259 -8.44 -5.71 4.70
N LEU A 260 -7.25 -5.12 4.66
CA LEU A 260 -6.28 -5.38 3.59
C LEU A 260 -5.92 -6.87 3.48
N ILE A 261 -5.72 -7.58 4.61
CA ILE A 261 -5.36 -9.00 4.55
C ILE A 261 -6.48 -9.88 3.95
N LYS A 262 -7.75 -9.49 4.07
CA LYS A 262 -8.87 -10.17 3.39
C LYS A 262 -8.80 -10.00 1.88
N HIS A 263 -8.44 -8.81 1.40
CA HIS A 263 -8.22 -8.55 -0.02
C HIS A 263 -7.03 -9.35 -0.55
N ILE A 264 -5.94 -9.43 0.21
CA ILE A 264 -4.75 -10.23 -0.13
C ILE A 264 -5.13 -11.72 -0.22
N ASP A 265 -5.90 -12.26 0.73
CA ASP A 265 -6.37 -13.67 0.70
C ASP A 265 -7.21 -13.96 -0.54
N SER A 266 -8.20 -13.12 -0.83
CA SER A 266 -9.05 -13.26 -2.02
C SER A 266 -8.23 -13.20 -3.31
N PHE A 267 -7.29 -12.25 -3.41
CA PHE A 267 -6.40 -12.14 -4.56
C PHE A 267 -5.52 -13.37 -4.73
N PHE A 268 -4.93 -13.89 -3.67
CA PHE A 268 -4.10 -15.10 -3.73
C PHE A 268 -4.91 -16.33 -4.16
N ARG A 269 -6.21 -16.36 -3.89
CA ARG A 269 -7.14 -17.42 -4.34
C ARG A 269 -7.61 -17.28 -5.78
N GLY A 270 -7.21 -16.22 -6.48
CA GLY A 270 -7.51 -16.03 -7.91
C GLY A 270 -8.56 -14.96 -8.21
N ASP A 271 -9.03 -14.21 -7.21
CA ASP A 271 -9.91 -13.07 -7.43
C ASP A 271 -9.08 -11.80 -7.71
N ASP A 272 -8.87 -11.50 -8.98
CA ASP A 272 -8.10 -10.32 -9.40
C ASP A 272 -8.81 -9.01 -9.02
N SER A 273 -10.14 -9.03 -8.86
CA SER A 273 -10.91 -7.83 -8.47
C SER A 273 -10.70 -7.43 -7.00
N ALA A 274 -10.13 -8.32 -6.19
CA ALA A 274 -9.75 -8.01 -4.81
C ALA A 274 -8.49 -7.15 -4.71
N GLY A 275 -7.69 -7.08 -5.78
CA GLY A 275 -6.50 -6.24 -5.87
C GLY A 275 -6.82 -4.81 -6.31
N VAL A 276 -5.76 -4.04 -6.57
CA VAL A 276 -5.83 -2.70 -7.16
C VAL A 276 -5.42 -2.78 -8.63
N PRO A 277 -6.21 -2.25 -9.57
CA PRO A 277 -5.84 -2.17 -10.98
C PRO A 277 -4.49 -1.48 -11.17
N LEU A 278 -3.70 -1.97 -12.14
CA LEU A 278 -2.34 -1.45 -12.37
C LEU A 278 -2.31 -0.02 -12.90
N ASP A 279 -3.34 0.42 -13.62
CA ASP A 279 -3.49 1.79 -14.10
C ASP A 279 -3.78 2.76 -12.93
N GLU A 280 -4.61 2.37 -11.97
CA GLU A 280 -4.83 3.13 -10.74
C GLU A 280 -3.53 3.25 -9.92
N SER A 281 -2.84 2.13 -9.70
CA SER A 281 -1.54 2.13 -9.01
C SER A 281 -0.48 2.98 -9.73
N MET A 282 -0.46 2.99 -11.07
CA MET A 282 0.43 3.83 -11.87
C MET A 282 0.09 5.31 -11.70
N GLU A 283 -1.19 5.68 -11.69
CA GLU A 283 -1.59 7.08 -11.50
C GLU A 283 -1.21 7.55 -10.09
N ILE A 284 -1.42 6.72 -9.07
CA ILE A 284 -0.98 7.03 -7.69
C ILE A 284 0.53 7.30 -7.66
N MET A 285 1.34 6.44 -8.29
CA MET A 285 2.79 6.63 -8.35
C MET A 285 3.18 7.91 -9.09
N LYS A 286 2.50 8.25 -10.18
CA LYS A 286 2.71 9.51 -10.89
C LYS A 286 2.33 10.73 -10.06
N MET A 287 1.20 10.68 -9.33
CA MET A 287 0.82 11.77 -8.41
C MET A 287 1.84 11.96 -7.30
N LEU A 288 2.38 10.88 -6.73
CA LEU A 288 3.40 10.91 -5.68
C LEU A 288 4.70 11.51 -6.18
N GLU A 289 5.21 11.07 -7.34
CA GLU A 289 6.44 11.61 -7.93
C GLU A 289 6.26 13.07 -8.37
N ALA A 290 5.11 13.41 -8.97
CA ALA A 290 4.76 14.79 -9.29
C ALA A 290 4.73 15.69 -8.04
N ALA A 291 4.17 15.19 -6.92
CA ALA A 291 4.16 15.92 -5.67
C ALA A 291 5.57 16.11 -5.09
N ASP A 292 6.43 15.09 -5.16
CA ASP A 292 7.81 15.18 -4.69
C ASP A 292 8.61 16.19 -5.51
N ILE A 293 8.54 16.13 -6.83
CA ILE A 293 9.18 17.10 -7.74
C ILE A 293 8.62 18.52 -7.50
N SER A 294 7.31 18.66 -7.39
CA SER A 294 6.67 19.96 -7.14
C SER A 294 7.10 20.55 -5.79
N SER A 295 7.23 19.71 -4.76
CA SER A 295 7.61 20.12 -3.41
C SER A 295 9.03 20.73 -3.38
N THR A 296 9.91 20.30 -4.26
CA THR A 296 11.30 20.77 -4.35
C THR A 296 11.46 21.94 -5.32
N THR A 297 10.67 21.97 -6.40
CA THR A 297 10.80 22.97 -7.47
C THR A 297 9.85 24.16 -7.33
N GLY A 298 8.76 24.02 -6.57
CA GLY A 298 7.67 24.99 -6.47
C GLY A 298 6.84 25.14 -7.76
N LYS A 299 6.98 24.19 -8.71
CA LYS A 299 6.29 24.23 -10.00
C LYS A 299 5.22 23.17 -10.09
N THR A 300 4.16 23.45 -10.86
CA THR A 300 3.21 22.40 -11.26
C THR A 300 3.90 21.34 -12.11
N VAL A 301 3.63 20.07 -11.81
CA VAL A 301 4.14 18.91 -12.57
C VAL A 301 2.99 18.17 -13.20
N PHE A 302 3.07 17.93 -14.50
CA PHE A 302 2.05 17.20 -15.25
C PHE A 302 2.36 15.69 -15.27
N LEU A 303 1.36 14.86 -14.99
CA LEU A 303 1.51 13.40 -14.92
C LEU A 303 1.92 12.76 -16.25
N LYS A 304 1.60 13.41 -17.38
CA LYS A 304 1.99 12.97 -18.72
C LYS A 304 3.50 13.08 -18.99
N ASP A 305 4.20 13.88 -18.22
CA ASP A 305 5.64 14.15 -18.39
C ASP A 305 6.51 13.14 -17.58
N LEU A 306 5.86 12.18 -16.85
CA LEU A 306 6.48 11.16 -16.02
C LEU A 306 6.46 9.74 -16.63
#